data_ab1c4b76dc4f5587f3062618d29c4539
#
_entry.id   ab1c4b76dc4f5587f3062618d29c4539
#
_cell.length_a   1.000
_cell.length_b   1.000
_cell.length_c   1.000
_cell.angle_alpha   90.00
_cell.angle_beta   90.00
_cell.angle_gamma   90.00
#
_symmetry.space_group_name_H-M   'P 1'
#
loop_
_entity.id
_entity.type
_entity.pdbx_description
1 polymer ?
#
loop_
_entity_poly.entity_id
_entity_poly.type
_entity_poly.pdbx_seq_one_letter_code
_entity_poly.pdbx_strand_id
1 'polypeptide(L)'
;SKQVQGISKDSYQMDKRNLEEALKEARLDLNEGADILMVKPGMPYLDIIREISSNTDAPVFAYQVSGEYSMLQLGIDKKIFKHSVISETLISLFRAGSSSVLTYYARWVAENYDDIS
;
A
#
# COMPACT_ATOMS: atom_id res chain seq x y z
N SER A 1 9.46 5.95 12.52
CA SER A 1 9.46 4.61 11.96
C SER A 1 10.17 4.61 10.61
N LYS A 2 10.73 3.49 10.27
CA LYS A 2 11.45 3.34 9.02
C LYS A 2 10.58 2.75 7.95
N GLN A 3 10.85 3.12 6.72
CA GLN A 3 10.20 2.53 5.57
C GLN A 3 10.88 1.20 5.26
N VAL A 4 10.14 0.31 4.62
CA VAL A 4 10.69 -0.92 4.09
C VAL A 4 11.51 -0.56 2.86
N GLN A 5 12.82 -0.62 2.98
CA GLN A 5 13.73 -0.08 1.98
C GLN A 5 13.71 -0.81 0.64
N GLY A 6 13.46 -2.13 0.66
CA GLY A 6 13.40 -2.89 -0.57
C GLY A 6 12.22 -2.54 -1.47
N ILE A 7 11.32 -1.68 -1.01
CA ILE A 7 10.12 -1.30 -1.74
C ILE A 7 10.15 0.19 -2.05
N SER A 8 11.28 0.67 -2.49
CA SER A 8 11.42 2.04 -2.93
C SER A 8 10.91 2.21 -4.36
N LYS A 9 10.73 3.45 -4.77
CA LYS A 9 10.29 3.76 -6.13
C LYS A 9 11.25 3.24 -7.21
N ASP A 10 12.48 2.96 -6.84
CA ASP A 10 13.48 2.43 -7.76
C ASP A 10 13.37 0.92 -7.95
N SER A 11 12.50 0.26 -7.18
CA SER A 11 12.37 -1.20 -7.14
C SER A 11 11.07 -1.68 -7.75
N TYR A 12 10.72 -1.16 -8.91
CA TYR A 12 9.47 -1.57 -9.57
C TYR A 12 9.52 -2.92 -10.26
N GLN A 13 10.66 -3.55 -10.26
CA GLN A 13 10.78 -4.88 -10.84
C GLN A 13 10.29 -5.91 -9.84
N MET A 14 9.17 -6.52 -10.17
CA MET A 14 8.47 -7.45 -9.29
C MET A 14 8.96 -8.88 -9.49
N ASP A 15 10.21 -9.15 -9.16
CA ASP A 15 10.73 -10.51 -9.19
C ASP A 15 10.79 -11.10 -7.76
N LYS A 16 11.07 -12.40 -7.68
CA LYS A 16 11.12 -13.10 -6.39
C LYS A 16 12.13 -12.50 -5.43
N ARG A 17 13.21 -11.95 -5.94
CA ARG A 17 14.24 -11.38 -5.09
C ARG A 17 13.76 -10.14 -4.38
N ASN A 18 12.90 -9.35 -5.04
CA ASN A 18 12.32 -8.17 -4.42
C ASN A 18 11.46 -8.55 -3.21
N LEU A 19 10.69 -9.62 -3.30
CA LEU A 19 9.88 -10.10 -2.19
C LEU A 19 10.75 -10.55 -1.03
N GLU A 20 11.76 -11.36 -1.30
CA GLU A 20 12.67 -11.86 -0.28
C GLU A 20 13.42 -10.73 0.41
N GLU A 21 13.89 -9.76 -0.37
CA GLU A 21 14.59 -8.60 0.16
C GLU A 21 13.67 -7.73 1.00
N ALA A 22 12.44 -7.55 0.57
CA ALA A 22 11.46 -6.77 1.32
C ALA A 22 11.19 -7.40 2.69
N LEU A 23 11.06 -8.72 2.75
CA LEU A 23 10.87 -9.43 4.01
C LEU A 23 12.09 -9.30 4.91
N LYS A 24 13.26 -9.41 4.34
CA LYS A 24 14.52 -9.28 5.09
C LYS A 24 14.65 -7.88 5.67
N GLU A 25 14.39 -6.86 4.87
CA GLU A 25 14.43 -5.47 5.32
C GLU A 25 13.41 -5.21 6.44
N ALA A 26 12.22 -5.76 6.30
CA ALA A 26 11.18 -5.62 7.30
C ALA A 26 11.64 -6.20 8.64
N ARG A 27 12.25 -7.39 8.63
CA ARG A 27 12.76 -8.01 9.84
C ARG A 27 13.91 -7.22 10.46
N LEU A 28 14.78 -6.68 9.63
CA LEU A 28 15.88 -5.83 10.10
C LEU A 28 15.34 -4.56 10.76
N ASP A 29 14.35 -3.92 10.14
CA ASP A 29 13.76 -2.71 10.70
C ASP A 29 13.11 -2.99 12.05
N LEU A 30 12.40 -4.12 12.18
CA LEU A 30 11.80 -4.51 13.45
C LEU A 30 12.85 -4.79 14.52
N ASN A 31 13.94 -5.44 14.14
CA ASN A 31 15.04 -5.73 15.08
C ASN A 31 15.72 -4.45 15.52
N GLU A 32 15.68 -3.40 14.71
CA GLU A 32 16.24 -2.09 15.05
C GLU A 32 15.25 -1.21 15.81
N GLY A 33 14.05 -1.71 16.10
CA GLY A 33 13.09 -1.01 16.94
C GLY A 33 11.98 -0.29 16.20
N ALA A 34 11.77 -0.59 14.91
CA ALA A 34 10.64 0.00 14.19
C ALA A 34 9.34 -0.52 14.76
N ASP A 35 8.37 0.38 14.97
CA ASP A 35 7.05 0.04 15.48
C ASP A 35 6.05 -0.21 14.36
N ILE A 36 6.28 0.37 13.20
CA ILE A 36 5.40 0.34 12.05
C ILE A 36 6.24 0.08 10.81
N LEU A 37 5.72 -0.74 9.91
CA LEU A 37 6.35 -0.97 8.62
C LEU A 37 5.51 -0.28 7.54
N MET A 38 6.15 0.41 6.62
CA MET A 38 5.46 1.10 5.54
C MET A 38 5.83 0.52 4.19
N VAL A 39 4.81 0.23 3.39
CA VAL A 39 4.97 -0.28 2.03
C VAL A 39 4.50 0.80 1.05
N LYS A 40 5.36 1.18 0.13
CA LYS A 40 5.03 2.13 -0.94
C LYS A 40 5.81 1.81 -2.22
N PRO A 41 5.19 1.90 -3.37
CA PRO A 41 3.76 2.18 -3.57
C PRO A 41 2.89 1.04 -3.06
N GLY A 42 1.59 1.26 -2.92
CA GLY A 42 0.68 0.29 -2.33
C GLY A 42 0.20 -0.77 -3.31
N MET A 43 -0.57 -0.35 -4.32
CA MET A 43 -1.22 -1.29 -5.23
C MET A 43 -0.27 -2.23 -5.98
N PRO A 44 0.89 -1.77 -6.49
CA PRO A 44 1.81 -2.69 -7.14
C PRO A 44 2.43 -3.73 -6.21
N TYR A 45 2.30 -3.54 -4.90
CA TYR A 45 2.96 -4.37 -3.89
C TYR A 45 1.98 -5.02 -2.91
N LEU A 46 0.78 -5.38 -3.39
CA LEU A 46 -0.21 -6.09 -2.55
C LEU A 46 0.34 -7.40 -2.02
N ASP A 47 1.09 -8.12 -2.83
CA ASP A 47 1.72 -9.38 -2.45
C ASP A 47 2.72 -9.18 -1.32
N ILE A 48 3.50 -8.11 -1.39
CA ILE A 48 4.50 -7.78 -0.36
C ILE A 48 3.81 -7.38 0.94
N ILE A 49 2.74 -6.59 0.86
CA ILE A 49 1.94 -6.25 2.04
C ILE A 49 1.45 -7.52 2.71
N ARG A 50 0.92 -8.45 1.92
CA ARG A 50 0.40 -9.72 2.44
C ARG A 50 1.49 -10.52 3.13
N GLU A 51 2.65 -10.65 2.49
CA GLU A 51 3.75 -11.41 3.05
C GLU A 51 4.28 -10.80 4.34
N ILE A 52 4.46 -9.48 4.36
CA ILE A 52 4.95 -8.80 5.56
C ILE A 52 3.94 -8.91 6.68
N SER A 53 2.67 -8.65 6.41
CA SER A 53 1.63 -8.71 7.44
C SER A 53 1.44 -10.11 8.01
N SER A 54 1.67 -11.13 7.19
CA SER A 54 1.53 -12.52 7.62
C SER A 54 2.74 -13.03 8.40
N ASN A 55 3.90 -12.40 8.23
CA ASN A 55 5.15 -12.87 8.82
C ASN A 55 5.68 -12.00 9.95
N THR A 56 5.00 -10.92 10.28
CA THR A 56 5.40 -10.02 11.36
C THR A 56 4.18 -9.64 12.19
N ASP A 57 4.42 -9.17 13.40
CA ASP A 57 3.36 -8.69 14.29
C ASP A 57 3.18 -7.18 14.25
N ALA A 58 4.06 -6.48 13.55
CA ALA A 58 3.97 -5.02 13.47
C ALA A 58 2.86 -4.59 12.52
N PRO A 59 2.21 -3.46 12.80
CA PRO A 59 1.25 -2.90 11.86
C PRO A 59 1.94 -2.53 10.54
N VAL A 60 1.28 -2.83 9.43
CA VAL A 60 1.77 -2.49 8.10
C VAL A 60 0.91 -1.35 7.57
N PHE A 61 1.56 -0.24 7.24
CA PHE A 61 0.90 0.90 6.61
C PHE A 61 1.23 0.87 5.13
N ALA A 62 0.23 1.04 4.29
CA ALA A 62 0.43 1.17 2.86
C ALA A 62 0.30 2.63 2.45
N TYR A 63 1.11 3.05 1.52
CA TYR A 63 1.03 4.41 0.98
C TYR A 63 0.63 4.32 -0.49
N GLN A 64 -0.57 4.81 -0.79
CA GLN A 64 -1.00 5.00 -2.16
C GLN A 64 -0.37 6.29 -2.68
N VAL A 65 0.69 6.14 -3.46
CA VAL A 65 1.52 7.27 -3.86
C VAL A 65 0.84 8.12 -4.93
N SER A 66 1.42 9.30 -5.19
CA SER A 66 0.85 10.26 -6.14
C SER A 66 0.65 9.67 -7.54
N GLY A 67 1.55 8.80 -8.00
CA GLY A 67 1.42 8.14 -9.29
C GLY A 67 0.19 7.24 -9.37
N GLU A 68 -0.09 6.50 -8.31
CA GLU A 68 -1.29 5.68 -8.23
C GLU A 68 -2.55 6.55 -8.24
N TYR A 69 -2.52 7.61 -7.45
CA TYR A 69 -3.62 8.57 -7.41
C TYR A 69 -3.88 9.17 -8.79
N SER A 70 -2.83 9.65 -9.45
CA SER A 70 -2.94 10.27 -10.77
C SER A 70 -3.49 9.31 -11.81
N MET A 71 -3.05 8.05 -11.77
CA MET A 71 -3.53 7.03 -12.70
C MET A 71 -5.03 6.76 -12.50
N LEU A 72 -5.46 6.61 -11.25
CA LEU A 72 -6.86 6.38 -10.94
C LEU A 72 -7.71 7.58 -11.34
N GLN A 73 -7.25 8.77 -10.99
CA GLN A 73 -8.00 10.00 -11.28
C GLN A 73 -8.12 10.23 -12.77
N LEU A 74 -7.08 9.97 -13.53
CA LEU A 74 -7.13 10.06 -14.99
C LEU A 74 -8.15 9.08 -15.56
N GLY A 75 -8.17 7.84 -15.04
CA GLY A 75 -9.12 6.84 -15.47
C GLY A 75 -10.57 7.25 -15.18
N ILE A 76 -10.79 7.88 -14.03
CA ILE A 76 -12.11 8.40 -13.66
C ILE A 76 -12.50 9.55 -14.57
N ASP A 77 -11.59 10.52 -14.78
CA ASP A 77 -11.84 11.69 -15.61
C ASP A 77 -12.14 11.32 -17.06
N LYS A 78 -11.50 10.28 -17.56
CA LYS A 78 -11.71 9.76 -18.93
C LYS A 78 -12.84 8.75 -19.00
N LYS A 79 -13.54 8.51 -17.89
CA LYS A 79 -14.65 7.57 -17.80
C LYS A 79 -14.29 6.12 -18.13
N ILE A 80 -13.02 5.77 -17.94
CA ILE A 80 -12.57 4.38 -18.03
C ILE A 80 -13.02 3.64 -16.77
N PHE A 81 -12.92 4.30 -15.62
CA PHE A 81 -13.36 3.77 -14.33
C PHE A 81 -14.48 4.61 -13.75
N LYS A 82 -15.34 3.97 -12.98
CA LYS A 82 -16.28 4.66 -12.11
C LYS A 82 -15.56 5.07 -10.83
N HIS A 83 -16.15 5.98 -10.08
CA HIS A 83 -15.59 6.42 -8.79
C HIS A 83 -15.42 5.25 -7.81
N SER A 84 -16.18 4.18 -7.97
CA SER A 84 -16.04 3.00 -7.12
C SER A 84 -14.65 2.37 -7.17
N VAL A 85 -13.86 2.67 -8.20
CA VAL A 85 -12.48 2.17 -8.27
C VAL A 85 -11.65 2.68 -7.09
N ILE A 86 -11.97 3.84 -6.56
CA ILE A 86 -11.28 4.38 -5.38
C ILE A 86 -11.47 3.44 -4.20
N SER A 87 -12.72 3.06 -3.93
CA SER A 87 -13.03 2.13 -2.84
C SER A 87 -12.41 0.76 -3.07
N GLU A 88 -12.48 0.26 -4.29
CA GLU A 88 -11.92 -1.05 -4.63
C GLU A 88 -10.42 -1.12 -4.37
N THR A 89 -9.69 -0.07 -4.75
CA THR A 89 -8.24 -0.07 -4.54
C THR A 89 -7.89 0.02 -3.06
N LEU A 90 -8.60 0.86 -2.31
CA LEU A 90 -8.34 0.99 -0.88
C LEU A 90 -8.70 -0.29 -0.12
N ILE A 91 -9.83 -0.91 -0.45
CA ILE A 91 -10.23 -2.18 0.15
C ILE A 91 -9.19 -3.26 -0.15
N SER A 92 -8.63 -3.27 -1.35
CA SER A 92 -7.58 -4.24 -1.72
C SER A 92 -6.37 -4.11 -0.82
N LEU A 93 -5.97 -2.88 -0.48
CA LEU A 93 -4.83 -2.64 0.40
C LEU A 93 -5.10 -3.14 1.82
N PHE A 94 -6.30 -2.92 2.34
CA PHE A 94 -6.68 -3.43 3.65
C PHE A 94 -6.79 -4.95 3.64
N ARG A 95 -7.39 -5.51 2.59
CA ARG A 95 -7.53 -6.96 2.47
C ARG A 95 -6.17 -7.67 2.38
N ALA A 96 -5.19 -7.01 1.79
CA ALA A 96 -3.83 -7.56 1.73
C ALA A 96 -3.16 -7.60 3.10
N GLY A 97 -3.64 -6.79 4.05
CA GLY A 97 -3.12 -6.83 5.41
C GLY A 97 -2.70 -5.47 5.98
N SER A 98 -2.96 -4.38 5.27
CA SER A 98 -2.63 -3.05 5.79
C SER A 98 -3.52 -2.72 6.97
N SER A 99 -2.93 -2.20 8.04
CA SER A 99 -3.66 -1.68 9.19
C SER A 99 -4.17 -0.27 8.93
N SER A 100 -3.47 0.46 8.08
CA SER A 100 -3.83 1.82 7.70
C SER A 100 -3.31 2.09 6.29
N VAL A 101 -3.97 3.00 5.61
CA VAL A 101 -3.60 3.41 4.24
C VAL A 101 -3.51 4.92 4.18
N LEU A 102 -2.36 5.41 3.73
CA LEU A 102 -2.16 6.82 3.44
C LEU A 102 -2.52 7.03 1.98
N THR A 103 -3.41 7.95 1.70
CA THR A 103 -3.90 8.16 0.35
C THR A 103 -4.31 9.61 0.13
N TYR A 104 -4.15 10.06 -1.10
CA TYR A 104 -4.64 11.38 -1.52
C TYR A 104 -6.17 11.42 -1.60
N TYR A 105 -6.83 10.25 -1.55
CA TYR A 105 -8.29 10.16 -1.53
C TYR A 105 -8.89 10.20 -0.12
N ALA A 106 -8.09 10.52 0.90
CA ALA A 106 -8.59 10.49 2.28
C ALA A 106 -9.84 11.36 2.46
N ARG A 107 -9.87 12.53 1.85
CA ARG A 107 -11.03 13.42 1.91
C ARG A 107 -12.24 12.82 1.23
N TRP A 108 -12.04 12.25 0.04
CA TRP A 108 -13.12 11.57 -0.69
C TRP A 108 -13.71 10.43 0.14
N VAL A 109 -12.85 9.65 0.78
CA VAL A 109 -13.28 8.55 1.66
C VAL A 109 -14.14 9.08 2.79
N ALA A 110 -13.72 10.15 3.45
CA ALA A 110 -14.46 10.73 4.56
C ALA A 110 -15.85 11.21 4.12
N GLU A 111 -15.95 11.77 2.90
CA GLU A 111 -17.22 12.28 2.36
C GLU A 111 -18.14 11.17 1.85
N ASN A 112 -17.59 10.00 1.55
CA ASN A 112 -18.33 8.88 0.96
C ASN A 112 -18.27 7.61 1.82
N TYR A 113 -18.07 7.77 3.10
CA TYR A 113 -17.83 6.65 4.01
C TYR A 113 -18.97 5.63 3.98
N ASP A 114 -20.21 6.09 3.95
CA ASP A 114 -21.38 5.22 3.97
C ASP A 114 -21.47 4.34 2.71
N ASP A 115 -20.91 4.81 1.60
CA ASP A 115 -20.91 4.08 0.34
C ASP A 115 -19.83 3.00 0.31
N ILE A 116 -18.83 3.11 1.17
CA ILE A 116 -17.69 2.19 1.21
C ILE A 116 -17.91 1.08 2.22
N SER A 117 -18.53 1.43 3.34
CA SER A 117 -18.79 0.47 4.43
C SER A 117 -19.92 -0.55 4.09
#